data_3c8ad0b2ae3592a2f268a61fcd034f8d
#
_entry.id   3c8ad0b2ae3592a2f268a61fcd034f8d
#
_cell.length_a   1.000
_cell.length_b   1.000
_cell.length_c   1.000
_cell.angle_alpha   90.00
_cell.angle_beta   90.00
_cell.angle_gamma   90.00
#
_symmetry.space_group_name_H-M   'P 1'
#
loop_
_entity.id
_entity.type
_entity.pdbx_description
1 polymer ?
#
loop_
_entity_poly.entity_id
_entity_poly.type
_entity_poly.pdbx_seq_one_letter_code
_entity_poly.pdbx_strand_id
1 'polypeptide(L)'
;MPSVLGNLEKDAFNALTAAGFKVEKSYEYSDSVDAGKVISQSPNGGTAASGSKVTIVISQGQKSVDVPNVLGQAEEKAQNTLASAGLKVAIEEAHSDAVEVGKVIKQSIAGGKTVPAGTTVTITVSLGAEKSSYSFSKSYSADGAIGASYTLTGSDGKTYDSGEVDGPSVSVSASDMPCESGTVTITWDIETTDEDGVSNVTTKTETHNVTFSKQ
;
A
#
# COMPACT_ATOMS: atom_id res chain seq x y z
N MET A 1 17.67 55.59 -3.26
CA MET A 1 17.77 54.53 -2.28
C MET A 1 18.23 53.25 -3.00
N PRO A 2 19.28 52.55 -2.54
CA PRO A 2 19.73 51.33 -3.19
C PRO A 2 18.68 50.20 -3.02
N SER A 3 18.58 49.33 -4.04
CA SER A 3 17.83 48.07 -3.93
C SER A 3 18.76 47.02 -3.31
N VAL A 4 18.26 46.32 -2.31
CA VAL A 4 19.01 45.28 -1.59
C VAL A 4 18.34 43.90 -1.67
N LEU A 5 17.37 43.75 -2.59
CA LEU A 5 16.69 42.47 -2.81
C LEU A 5 17.70 41.38 -3.21
N GLY A 6 17.60 40.22 -2.61
CA GLY A 6 18.48 39.08 -2.86
C GLY A 6 19.88 39.17 -2.23
N ASN A 7 20.25 40.30 -1.65
CA ASN A 7 21.53 40.47 -0.96
C ASN A 7 21.52 39.73 0.39
N LEU A 8 22.69 39.35 0.88
CA LEU A 8 22.83 38.87 2.24
C LEU A 8 22.41 39.93 3.25
N GLU A 9 21.81 39.55 4.36
CA GLU A 9 21.37 40.44 5.44
C GLU A 9 22.40 41.48 5.82
N LYS A 10 23.66 41.04 6.04
CA LYS A 10 24.80 41.93 6.43
C LYS A 10 25.08 42.97 5.37
N ASP A 11 25.09 42.57 4.10
CA ASP A 11 25.45 43.47 2.97
C ASP A 11 24.32 44.44 2.71
N ALA A 12 23.08 44.00 2.80
CA ALA A 12 21.89 44.84 2.71
C ALA A 12 21.86 45.93 3.80
N PHE A 13 22.11 45.52 5.05
CA PHE A 13 22.18 46.44 6.19
C PHE A 13 23.26 47.49 6.00
N ASN A 14 24.46 47.07 5.61
CA ASN A 14 25.59 47.97 5.40
C ASN A 14 25.32 48.96 4.25
N ALA A 15 24.79 48.50 3.13
CA ALA A 15 24.48 49.32 1.97
C ALA A 15 23.44 50.42 2.27
N LEU A 16 22.39 50.06 2.98
CA LEU A 16 21.33 51.02 3.37
C LEU A 16 21.82 51.97 4.45
N THR A 17 22.60 51.51 5.43
CA THR A 17 23.15 52.39 6.47
C THR A 17 24.18 53.36 5.90
N ALA A 18 25.06 52.92 4.99
CA ALA A 18 26.00 53.78 4.28
C ALA A 18 25.29 54.86 3.40
N ALA A 19 24.10 54.53 2.90
CA ALA A 19 23.25 55.49 2.17
C ALA A 19 22.44 56.41 3.10
N GLY A 20 22.65 56.37 4.41
CA GLY A 20 22.04 57.27 5.40
C GLY A 20 20.64 56.89 5.86
N PHE A 21 20.19 55.63 5.66
CA PHE A 21 18.86 55.15 6.07
C PHE A 21 18.92 54.48 7.43
N LYS A 22 17.79 54.48 8.14
CA LYS A 22 17.55 53.71 9.35
C LYS A 22 16.93 52.35 8.94
N VAL A 23 17.62 51.23 9.24
CA VAL A 23 17.18 49.88 8.80
C VAL A 23 16.44 49.18 9.93
N GLU A 24 15.23 48.75 9.63
CA GLU A 24 14.50 47.77 10.44
C GLU A 24 14.49 46.42 9.75
N LYS A 25 14.57 45.33 10.54
CA LYS A 25 14.61 43.96 10.06
C LYS A 25 13.41 43.22 10.54
N SER A 26 12.82 42.42 9.65
CA SER A 26 11.87 41.34 9.98
C SER A 26 12.29 40.08 9.29
N TYR A 27 11.76 38.94 9.74
CA TYR A 27 12.16 37.62 9.28
C TYR A 27 10.91 36.82 8.88
N GLU A 28 10.93 36.21 7.71
CA GLU A 28 9.86 35.41 7.18
C GLU A 28 10.42 34.11 6.53
N TYR A 29 9.65 33.07 6.53
CA TYR A 29 9.98 31.86 5.76
C TYR A 29 9.74 32.12 4.27
N SER A 30 10.59 31.55 3.41
CA SER A 30 10.47 31.65 1.95
C SER A 30 10.89 30.34 1.30
N ASP A 31 10.07 29.84 0.39
CA ASP A 31 10.40 28.66 -0.43
C ASP A 31 11.25 29.02 -1.66
N SER A 32 11.36 30.32 -1.98
CA SER A 32 12.03 30.81 -3.20
C SER A 32 13.29 31.63 -2.94
N VAL A 33 13.50 32.06 -1.70
CA VAL A 33 14.67 32.88 -1.31
C VAL A 33 15.46 32.14 -0.23
N ASP A 34 16.75 31.94 -0.47
CA ASP A 34 17.63 31.25 0.49
C ASP A 34 17.67 31.98 1.84
N ALA A 35 17.90 31.21 2.90
CA ALA A 35 18.06 31.73 4.25
C ALA A 35 19.15 32.82 4.31
N GLY A 36 18.88 33.90 5.04
CA GLY A 36 19.79 35.04 5.21
C GLY A 36 19.80 36.05 4.05
N LYS A 37 19.01 35.89 3.01
CA LYS A 37 18.84 36.83 1.93
C LYS A 37 17.58 37.67 2.09
N VAL A 38 17.62 38.91 1.55
CA VAL A 38 16.49 39.84 1.58
C VAL A 38 15.39 39.39 0.61
N ILE A 39 14.21 39.15 1.14
CA ILE A 39 12.98 38.84 0.37
C ILE A 39 12.36 40.10 -0.20
N SER A 40 12.22 41.11 0.65
CA SER A 40 11.56 42.37 0.28
C SER A 40 12.16 43.53 1.05
N GLN A 41 11.93 44.73 0.48
CA GLN A 41 12.37 45.98 1.04
C GLN A 41 11.21 47.00 0.94
N SER A 42 10.99 47.79 1.97
CA SER A 42 9.98 48.85 1.97
C SER A 42 10.56 50.15 2.58
N PRO A 43 10.52 51.26 1.85
CA PRO A 43 10.09 51.48 0.46
C PRO A 43 10.90 50.65 -0.54
N ASN A 44 10.28 50.29 -1.68
CA ASN A 44 10.93 49.52 -2.74
C ASN A 44 11.54 50.42 -3.79
N GLY A 45 12.70 51.00 -3.48
CA GLY A 45 13.42 51.89 -4.38
C GLY A 45 12.94 53.37 -4.33
N GLY A 46 13.41 54.19 -5.28
CA GLY A 46 13.07 55.63 -5.40
C GLY A 46 13.95 56.55 -4.55
N THR A 47 13.51 57.82 -4.40
CA THR A 47 14.16 58.83 -3.55
C THR A 47 13.49 58.86 -2.18
N ALA A 48 14.28 58.83 -1.14
CA ALA A 48 13.82 59.00 0.24
C ALA A 48 14.77 59.97 0.97
N ALA A 49 14.27 60.73 1.92
CA ALA A 49 15.09 61.65 2.70
C ALA A 49 16.11 60.89 3.55
N SER A 50 17.29 61.46 3.74
CA SER A 50 18.28 60.91 4.66
C SER A 50 17.68 60.72 6.07
N GLY A 51 17.99 59.61 6.72
CA GLY A 51 17.41 59.25 8.01
C GLY A 51 16.04 58.60 7.94
N SER A 52 15.46 58.46 6.74
CA SER A 52 14.20 57.71 6.59
C SER A 52 14.37 56.24 6.99
N LYS A 53 13.28 55.66 7.46
CA LYS A 53 13.18 54.22 7.85
C LYS A 53 13.02 53.36 6.59
N VAL A 54 13.78 52.31 6.51
CA VAL A 54 13.68 51.23 5.49
C VAL A 54 13.53 49.91 6.21
N THR A 55 12.46 49.19 5.94
CA THR A 55 12.25 47.85 6.46
C THR A 55 12.73 46.83 5.42
N ILE A 56 13.54 45.85 5.84
CA ILE A 56 13.93 44.73 5.03
C ILE A 56 13.38 43.44 5.65
N VAL A 57 12.85 42.57 4.83
CA VAL A 57 12.38 41.23 5.23
C VAL A 57 13.44 40.23 4.79
N ILE A 58 13.92 39.43 5.75
CA ILE A 58 15.01 38.49 5.55
C ILE A 58 14.42 37.06 5.57
N SER A 59 14.84 36.28 4.61
CA SER A 59 14.45 34.87 4.51
C SER A 59 15.02 34.04 5.66
N GLN A 60 14.18 33.24 6.28
CA GLN A 60 14.58 32.17 7.17
C GLN A 60 14.76 30.83 6.43
N GLY A 61 14.65 30.86 5.08
CA GLY A 61 14.61 29.66 4.24
C GLY A 61 13.25 28.96 4.32
N GLN A 62 13.22 27.72 3.88
CA GLN A 62 12.00 26.93 3.92
C GLN A 62 11.58 26.60 5.37
N LYS A 63 10.28 26.68 5.64
CA LYS A 63 9.75 26.22 6.92
C LYS A 63 9.96 24.72 7.06
N SER A 64 10.60 24.29 8.13
CA SER A 64 10.81 22.88 8.43
C SER A 64 9.80 22.37 9.46
N VAL A 65 9.48 21.08 9.36
CA VAL A 65 8.56 20.38 10.24
C VAL A 65 9.14 19.00 10.61
N ASP A 66 8.78 18.50 11.78
CA ASP A 66 9.20 17.16 12.19
C ASP A 66 8.22 16.11 11.67
N VAL A 67 8.75 15.01 11.17
CA VAL A 67 7.96 13.87 10.69
C VAL A 67 7.46 13.05 11.87
N PRO A 68 6.14 12.90 12.07
CA PRO A 68 5.60 12.04 13.10
C PRO A 68 5.89 10.56 12.80
N ASN A 69 6.01 9.74 13.85
CA ASN A 69 6.01 8.28 13.69
C ASN A 69 4.58 7.77 13.58
N VAL A 70 4.24 7.14 12.45
CA VAL A 70 2.89 6.62 12.16
C VAL A 70 2.87 5.09 11.97
N LEU A 71 3.98 4.39 12.25
CA LEU A 71 4.03 2.93 12.16
C LEU A 71 2.98 2.27 13.08
N GLY A 72 2.28 1.26 12.57
CA GLY A 72 1.23 0.53 13.29
C GLY A 72 -0.09 1.29 13.46
N GLN A 73 -0.18 2.55 13.03
CA GLN A 73 -1.44 3.29 13.05
C GLN A 73 -2.36 2.84 11.91
N ALA A 74 -3.66 2.99 12.09
CA ALA A 74 -4.61 2.85 10.99
C ALA A 74 -4.34 3.92 9.91
N GLU A 75 -4.55 3.59 8.65
CA GLU A 75 -4.26 4.43 7.49
C GLU A 75 -4.79 5.86 7.63
N GLU A 76 -6.09 6.01 7.88
CA GLU A 76 -6.74 7.33 8.02
C GLU A 76 -6.10 8.17 9.14
N LYS A 77 -5.79 7.55 10.28
CA LYS A 77 -5.14 8.22 11.40
C LYS A 77 -3.72 8.67 11.03
N ALA A 78 -2.97 7.82 10.32
CA ALA A 78 -1.62 8.12 9.86
C ALA A 78 -1.61 9.30 8.88
N GLN A 79 -2.54 9.30 7.91
CA GLN A 79 -2.74 10.39 6.95
C GLN A 79 -3.02 11.72 7.69
N ASN A 80 -4.00 11.71 8.60
CA ASN A 80 -4.36 12.91 9.37
C ASN A 80 -3.20 13.42 10.25
N THR A 81 -2.42 12.51 10.83
CA THR A 81 -1.25 12.85 11.65
C THR A 81 -0.16 13.54 10.83
N LEU A 82 0.19 13.00 9.66
CA LEU A 82 1.19 13.58 8.76
C LEU A 82 0.71 14.90 8.13
N ALA A 83 -0.55 14.96 7.70
CA ALA A 83 -1.13 16.18 7.14
C ALA A 83 -1.17 17.33 8.16
N SER A 84 -1.53 17.03 9.41
CA SER A 84 -1.53 18.01 10.52
C SER A 84 -0.13 18.54 10.85
N ALA A 85 0.92 17.75 10.57
CA ALA A 85 2.32 18.18 10.67
C ALA A 85 2.79 19.00 9.46
N GLY A 86 1.91 19.29 8.49
CA GLY A 86 2.26 20.05 7.29
C GLY A 86 3.00 19.26 6.21
N LEU A 87 2.83 17.93 6.19
CA LEU A 87 3.43 17.02 5.23
C LEU A 87 2.38 16.55 4.20
N LYS A 88 2.84 16.17 3.02
CA LYS A 88 2.03 15.47 2.02
C LYS A 88 2.13 13.98 2.24
N VAL A 89 1.07 13.23 1.94
CA VAL A 89 1.04 11.78 2.11
C VAL A 89 0.86 11.11 0.75
N ALA A 90 1.68 10.11 0.48
CA ALA A 90 1.48 9.12 -0.57
C ALA A 90 1.24 7.75 0.08
N ILE A 91 0.44 6.92 -0.56
CA ILE A 91 0.07 5.60 -0.05
C ILE A 91 0.57 4.55 -1.03
N GLU A 92 1.16 3.52 -0.49
CA GLU A 92 1.49 2.27 -1.15
C GLU A 92 0.91 1.13 -0.32
N GLU A 93 0.59 0.02 -0.95
CA GLU A 93 0.06 -1.15 -0.28
C GLU A 93 1.03 -2.33 -0.43
N ALA A 94 1.11 -3.18 0.59
CA ALA A 94 1.90 -4.40 0.54
C ALA A 94 1.33 -5.46 1.49
N HIS A 95 1.54 -6.73 1.16
CA HIS A 95 1.21 -7.82 2.07
C HIS A 95 2.15 -7.86 3.27
N SER A 96 1.62 -8.26 4.42
CA SER A 96 2.37 -8.44 5.66
C SER A 96 1.71 -9.48 6.56
N ASP A 97 2.47 -10.49 6.95
CA ASP A 97 2.01 -11.51 7.91
C ASP A 97 2.07 -11.00 9.36
N ALA A 98 2.82 -9.93 9.60
CA ALA A 98 3.08 -9.40 10.94
C ALA A 98 2.19 -8.22 11.32
N VAL A 99 1.59 -7.53 10.33
CA VAL A 99 0.82 -6.31 10.54
C VAL A 99 -0.61 -6.50 10.02
N GLU A 100 -1.59 -6.18 10.85
CA GLU A 100 -3.01 -6.27 10.52
C GLU A 100 -3.36 -5.41 9.30
N VAL A 101 -4.38 -5.85 8.54
CA VAL A 101 -4.94 -5.12 7.40
C VAL A 101 -5.28 -3.68 7.77
N GLY A 102 -4.94 -2.74 6.88
CA GLY A 102 -5.25 -1.32 7.05
C GLY A 102 -4.32 -0.57 8.03
N LYS A 103 -3.26 -1.22 8.54
CA LYS A 103 -2.25 -0.56 9.38
C LYS A 103 -0.96 -0.27 8.61
N VAL A 104 -0.27 0.78 8.99
CA VAL A 104 1.00 1.21 8.39
C VAL A 104 2.12 0.25 8.77
N ILE A 105 2.73 -0.37 7.75
CA ILE A 105 3.90 -1.26 7.85
C ILE A 105 5.19 -0.43 7.88
N LYS A 106 5.27 0.60 7.02
CA LYS A 106 6.48 1.36 6.74
C LYS A 106 6.14 2.82 6.44
N GLN A 107 7.07 3.72 6.75
CA GLN A 107 7.08 5.10 6.26
C GLN A 107 8.42 5.43 5.62
N SER A 108 8.41 6.19 4.54
CA SER A 108 9.61 6.49 3.73
C SER A 108 10.63 7.38 4.44
N ILE A 109 10.16 8.22 5.35
CA ILE A 109 10.99 9.09 6.18
C ILE A 109 10.71 8.75 7.64
N ALA A 110 11.72 8.38 8.40
CA ALA A 110 11.57 7.98 9.80
C ALA A 110 11.00 9.10 10.67
N GLY A 111 10.17 8.72 11.65
CA GLY A 111 9.68 9.64 12.67
C GLY A 111 10.82 10.34 13.44
N GLY A 112 10.63 11.61 13.78
CA GLY A 112 11.62 12.48 14.42
C GLY A 112 12.63 13.11 13.46
N LYS A 113 12.57 12.87 12.16
CA LYS A 113 13.36 13.60 11.17
C LYS A 113 12.72 14.94 10.87
N THR A 114 13.54 15.99 10.79
CA THR A 114 13.09 17.33 10.36
C THR A 114 13.27 17.46 8.85
N VAL A 115 12.22 17.89 8.16
CA VAL A 115 12.17 18.04 6.70
C VAL A 115 11.46 19.35 6.34
N PRO A 116 11.63 19.88 5.12
CA PRO A 116 10.84 21.02 4.66
C PRO A 116 9.34 20.75 4.73
N ALA A 117 8.55 21.76 5.11
CA ALA A 117 7.09 21.67 5.07
C ALA A 117 6.61 21.33 3.65
N GLY A 118 5.56 20.54 3.54
CA GLY A 118 5.06 20.05 2.24
C GLY A 118 5.86 18.88 1.63
N THR A 119 6.91 18.36 2.32
CA THR A 119 7.60 17.13 1.91
C THR A 119 6.61 15.96 1.88
N THR A 120 6.71 15.12 0.84
CA THR A 120 5.88 13.93 0.73
C THR A 120 6.48 12.78 1.54
N VAL A 121 5.68 12.20 2.43
CA VAL A 121 5.98 10.97 3.15
C VAL A 121 5.11 9.86 2.57
N THR A 122 5.74 8.83 2.01
CA THR A 122 5.03 7.63 1.56
C THR A 122 4.85 6.70 2.75
N ILE A 123 3.62 6.25 2.99
CA ILE A 123 3.30 5.19 3.94
C ILE A 123 2.92 3.93 3.17
N THR A 124 3.39 2.78 3.66
CA THR A 124 2.98 1.48 3.14
C THR A 124 1.96 0.88 4.09
N VAL A 125 0.78 0.55 3.57
CA VAL A 125 -0.35 0.01 4.34
C VAL A 125 -0.45 -1.50 4.11
N SER A 126 -0.76 -2.25 5.16
CA SER A 126 -0.88 -3.71 5.13
C SER A 126 -2.16 -4.15 4.43
N LEU A 127 -2.02 -5.05 3.47
CA LEU A 127 -3.11 -5.86 2.91
C LEU A 127 -3.36 -7.15 3.72
N GLY A 128 -2.59 -7.37 4.82
CA GLY A 128 -2.56 -8.63 5.55
C GLY A 128 -1.67 -9.67 4.88
N ALA A 129 -1.74 -10.89 5.35
CA ALA A 129 -1.00 -12.01 4.76
C ALA A 129 -1.37 -12.22 3.28
N GLU A 130 -0.38 -12.56 2.47
CA GLU A 130 -0.64 -12.98 1.09
C GLU A 130 -1.42 -14.31 1.12
N LYS A 131 -2.61 -14.30 0.51
CA LYS A 131 -3.41 -15.52 0.39
C LYS A 131 -2.87 -16.36 -0.76
N SER A 132 -2.28 -17.51 -0.46
CA SER A 132 -1.98 -18.50 -1.48
C SER A 132 -3.28 -19.08 -2.02
N SER A 133 -3.41 -19.18 -3.34
CA SER A 133 -4.47 -19.91 -4.00
C SER A 133 -3.90 -21.16 -4.67
N TYR A 134 -4.70 -22.22 -4.69
CA TYR A 134 -4.31 -23.49 -5.25
C TYR A 134 -5.37 -23.96 -6.24
N SER A 135 -4.95 -24.81 -7.20
CA SER A 135 -5.82 -25.44 -8.17
C SER A 135 -5.63 -26.94 -8.19
N PHE A 136 -6.67 -27.63 -8.63
CA PHE A 136 -6.68 -29.08 -8.84
C PHE A 136 -7.41 -29.42 -10.12
N SER A 137 -6.90 -30.37 -10.90
CA SER A 137 -7.61 -30.94 -12.03
C SER A 137 -7.11 -32.37 -12.26
N LYS A 138 -8.00 -33.33 -12.20
CA LYS A 138 -7.68 -34.73 -12.44
C LYS A 138 -8.91 -35.50 -12.91
N SER A 139 -8.68 -36.43 -13.83
CA SER A 139 -9.69 -37.38 -14.26
C SER A 139 -9.48 -38.76 -13.62
N TYR A 140 -10.57 -39.41 -13.32
CA TYR A 140 -10.65 -40.77 -12.78
C TYR A 140 -11.53 -41.60 -13.67
N SER A 141 -11.31 -42.92 -13.73
CA SER A 141 -12.13 -43.83 -14.50
C SER A 141 -12.23 -45.17 -13.81
N ALA A 142 -13.33 -45.88 -14.02
CA ALA A 142 -13.54 -47.23 -13.57
C ALA A 142 -14.14 -48.10 -14.66
N ASP A 143 -13.55 -49.26 -14.88
CA ASP A 143 -14.06 -50.22 -15.86
C ASP A 143 -15.45 -50.75 -15.45
N GLY A 144 -16.37 -50.80 -16.42
CA GLY A 144 -17.76 -51.22 -16.18
C GLY A 144 -18.65 -50.23 -15.46
N ALA A 145 -18.13 -49.02 -15.16
CA ALA A 145 -18.97 -47.96 -14.58
C ALA A 145 -19.91 -47.37 -15.63
N ILE A 146 -21.16 -47.21 -15.24
CA ILE A 146 -22.23 -46.59 -16.04
C ILE A 146 -22.53 -45.16 -15.56
N GLY A 147 -22.09 -44.81 -14.36
CA GLY A 147 -22.22 -43.48 -13.77
C GLY A 147 -21.34 -43.34 -12.52
N ALA A 148 -21.24 -42.14 -12.04
CA ALA A 148 -20.57 -41.84 -10.78
C ALA A 148 -21.09 -40.57 -10.13
N SER A 149 -21.03 -40.50 -8.80
CA SER A 149 -21.06 -39.24 -8.05
C SER A 149 -19.68 -38.95 -7.45
N TYR A 150 -19.32 -37.69 -7.33
CA TYR A 150 -18.04 -37.30 -6.78
C TYR A 150 -18.11 -36.06 -5.90
N THR A 151 -17.13 -35.93 -5.01
CA THR A 151 -16.95 -34.76 -4.16
C THR A 151 -15.47 -34.49 -3.95
N LEU A 152 -15.03 -33.26 -4.18
CA LEU A 152 -13.72 -32.75 -3.81
C LEU A 152 -13.84 -31.92 -2.53
N THR A 153 -13.20 -32.36 -1.47
CA THR A 153 -13.19 -31.68 -0.18
C THR A 153 -11.75 -31.25 0.15
N GLY A 154 -11.55 -29.99 0.48
CA GLY A 154 -10.25 -29.48 0.93
C GLY A 154 -9.91 -29.89 2.36
N SER A 155 -8.65 -29.74 2.73
CA SER A 155 -8.19 -30.00 4.11
C SER A 155 -8.80 -29.05 5.15
N ASP A 156 -9.42 -27.96 4.71
CA ASP A 156 -10.22 -27.03 5.52
C ASP A 156 -11.67 -27.50 5.75
N GLY A 157 -12.03 -28.70 5.23
CA GLY A 157 -13.35 -29.30 5.36
C GLY A 157 -14.42 -28.78 4.42
N LYS A 158 -14.09 -27.88 3.49
CA LYS A 158 -15.05 -27.34 2.51
C LYS A 158 -15.07 -28.17 1.23
N THR A 159 -16.25 -28.27 0.64
CA THR A 159 -16.44 -28.84 -0.69
C THR A 159 -16.14 -27.77 -1.76
N TYR A 160 -15.27 -28.12 -2.70
CA TYR A 160 -14.83 -27.23 -3.79
C TYR A 160 -15.38 -27.64 -5.16
N ASP A 161 -15.71 -28.93 -5.31
CA ASP A 161 -16.34 -29.46 -6.51
C ASP A 161 -17.14 -30.71 -6.15
N SER A 162 -18.26 -30.90 -6.81
CA SER A 162 -19.06 -32.11 -6.67
C SER A 162 -20.04 -32.23 -7.82
N GLY A 163 -20.41 -33.45 -8.17
CA GLY A 163 -21.36 -33.67 -9.25
C GLY A 163 -21.69 -35.15 -9.43
N GLU A 164 -22.58 -35.39 -10.38
CA GLU A 164 -22.96 -36.71 -10.91
C GLU A 164 -22.67 -36.71 -12.39
N VAL A 165 -22.19 -37.80 -12.91
CA VAL A 165 -21.86 -37.99 -14.32
C VAL A 165 -22.33 -39.37 -14.79
N ASP A 166 -22.69 -39.42 -16.07
CA ASP A 166 -22.96 -40.68 -16.77
C ASP A 166 -21.68 -41.20 -17.41
N GLY A 167 -21.46 -42.51 -17.33
CA GLY A 167 -20.33 -43.18 -17.95
C GLY A 167 -19.15 -43.46 -17.03
N PRO A 168 -18.04 -44.02 -17.62
CA PRO A 168 -16.95 -44.63 -16.85
C PRO A 168 -15.90 -43.63 -16.37
N SER A 169 -16.08 -42.32 -16.55
CA SER A 169 -15.06 -41.32 -16.20
C SER A 169 -15.62 -40.06 -15.55
N VAL A 170 -14.89 -39.54 -14.57
CA VAL A 170 -15.17 -38.32 -13.84
C VAL A 170 -13.99 -37.35 -14.00
N SER A 171 -14.26 -36.12 -14.33
CA SER A 171 -13.25 -35.05 -14.29
C SER A 171 -13.56 -34.10 -13.15
N VAL A 172 -12.64 -34.00 -12.20
CA VAL A 172 -12.77 -33.17 -11.00
C VAL A 172 -11.82 -31.99 -11.14
N SER A 173 -12.32 -30.76 -10.98
CA SER A 173 -11.48 -29.55 -11.05
C SER A 173 -11.98 -28.46 -10.16
N ALA A 174 -11.05 -27.76 -9.51
CA ALA A 174 -11.33 -26.57 -8.72
C ALA A 174 -10.16 -25.58 -8.79
N SER A 175 -10.44 -24.29 -8.60
CA SER A 175 -9.46 -23.21 -8.52
C SER A 175 -9.71 -22.36 -7.29
N ASP A 176 -8.76 -21.44 -7.00
CA ASP A 176 -8.87 -20.47 -5.93
C ASP A 176 -9.10 -21.07 -4.53
N MET A 177 -8.58 -22.27 -4.31
CA MET A 177 -8.68 -22.95 -3.02
C MET A 177 -7.64 -22.42 -2.04
N PRO A 178 -7.99 -22.14 -0.77
CA PRO A 178 -7.06 -21.62 0.23
C PRO A 178 -6.24 -22.71 0.93
N CYS A 179 -6.34 -23.97 0.51
CA CYS A 179 -5.68 -25.12 1.11
C CYS A 179 -4.83 -25.89 0.09
N GLU A 180 -3.76 -26.53 0.57
CA GLU A 180 -2.75 -27.23 -0.26
C GLU A 180 -3.12 -28.66 -0.61
N SER A 181 -4.13 -29.22 0.04
CA SER A 181 -4.51 -30.63 -0.11
C SER A 181 -5.98 -30.85 0.18
N GLY A 182 -6.44 -32.02 -0.17
CA GLY A 182 -7.81 -32.45 0.09
C GLY A 182 -8.04 -33.91 -0.23
N THR A 183 -9.30 -34.29 -0.35
CA THR A 183 -9.73 -35.62 -0.74
C THR A 183 -10.72 -35.56 -1.89
N VAL A 184 -10.58 -36.44 -2.85
CA VAL A 184 -11.60 -36.74 -3.86
C VAL A 184 -12.24 -38.04 -3.48
N THR A 185 -13.54 -38.01 -3.23
CA THR A 185 -14.35 -39.22 -3.00
C THR A 185 -15.22 -39.45 -4.21
N ILE A 186 -15.16 -40.66 -4.78
CA ILE A 186 -15.94 -41.03 -5.96
C ILE A 186 -16.71 -42.28 -5.62
N THR A 187 -18.02 -42.29 -5.91
CA THR A 187 -18.87 -43.46 -5.83
C THR A 187 -19.32 -43.83 -7.25
N TRP A 188 -18.82 -44.95 -7.73
CA TRP A 188 -19.08 -45.50 -9.05
C TRP A 188 -20.34 -46.37 -9.02
N ASP A 189 -21.21 -46.26 -10.00
CA ASP A 189 -22.28 -47.16 -10.31
C ASP A 189 -21.78 -48.16 -11.36
N ILE A 190 -21.60 -49.43 -10.96
CA ILE A 190 -21.00 -50.44 -11.81
C ILE A 190 -22.10 -51.44 -12.20
N GLU A 191 -22.30 -51.63 -13.49
CA GLU A 191 -23.20 -52.62 -14.02
C GLU A 191 -22.47 -53.99 -14.15
N THR A 192 -23.05 -55.00 -13.57
CA THR A 192 -22.60 -56.37 -13.70
C THR A 192 -23.72 -57.24 -14.23
N THR A 193 -23.45 -58.11 -15.20
CA THR A 193 -24.40 -59.06 -15.74
C THR A 193 -24.07 -60.45 -15.18
N ASP A 194 -25.05 -61.12 -14.57
CA ASP A 194 -24.88 -62.49 -14.06
C ASP A 194 -24.94 -63.53 -15.20
N GLU A 195 -24.72 -64.82 -14.82
CA GLU A 195 -24.72 -65.92 -15.77
C GLU A 195 -26.08 -66.15 -16.45
N ASP A 196 -27.15 -65.66 -15.87
CA ASP A 196 -28.51 -65.71 -16.39
C ASP A 196 -28.87 -64.52 -17.27
N GLY A 197 -27.93 -63.58 -17.47
CA GLY A 197 -28.10 -62.35 -18.30
C GLY A 197 -28.85 -61.24 -17.61
N VAL A 198 -28.98 -61.25 -16.28
CA VAL A 198 -29.63 -60.20 -15.49
C VAL A 198 -28.59 -59.14 -15.12
N SER A 199 -28.88 -57.90 -15.49
CA SER A 199 -28.05 -56.74 -15.12
C SER A 199 -28.35 -56.28 -13.69
N ASN A 200 -27.32 -56.15 -12.89
CA ASN A 200 -27.36 -55.62 -11.54
C ASN A 200 -26.42 -54.40 -11.44
N VAL A 201 -26.86 -53.32 -10.81
CA VAL A 201 -26.03 -52.16 -10.52
C VAL A 201 -25.54 -52.25 -9.06
N THR A 202 -24.24 -52.15 -8.89
CA THR A 202 -23.58 -52.11 -7.57
C THR A 202 -22.80 -50.81 -7.47
N THR A 203 -22.62 -50.31 -6.23
CA THR A 203 -21.84 -49.11 -5.99
C THR A 203 -20.48 -49.43 -5.43
N LYS A 204 -19.44 -48.76 -5.88
CA LYS A 204 -18.08 -48.83 -5.35
C LYS A 204 -17.59 -47.43 -5.00
N THR A 205 -17.27 -47.18 -3.75
CA THR A 205 -16.70 -45.90 -3.32
C THR A 205 -15.20 -46.02 -3.14
N GLU A 206 -14.48 -45.05 -3.66
CA GLU A 206 -13.05 -44.87 -3.45
C GLU A 206 -12.73 -43.44 -3.02
N THR A 207 -11.66 -43.28 -2.25
CA THR A 207 -11.22 -41.99 -1.74
C THR A 207 -9.74 -41.82 -2.06
N HIS A 208 -9.40 -40.69 -2.69
CA HIS A 208 -8.05 -40.31 -3.08
C HIS A 208 -7.61 -39.09 -2.29
N ASN A 209 -6.51 -39.19 -1.55
CA ASN A 209 -5.83 -38.02 -1.02
C ASN A 209 -5.11 -37.28 -2.18
N VAL A 210 -5.30 -35.99 -2.29
CA VAL A 210 -4.78 -35.18 -3.37
C VAL A 210 -4.05 -33.95 -2.85
N THR A 211 -3.01 -33.53 -3.59
CA THR A 211 -2.28 -32.29 -3.35
C THR A 211 -2.63 -31.31 -4.45
N PHE A 212 -2.84 -30.07 -4.09
CA PHE A 212 -3.20 -29.01 -5.03
C PHE A 212 -1.97 -28.24 -5.50
N SER A 213 -2.00 -27.77 -6.73
CA SER A 213 -0.93 -26.95 -7.30
C SER A 213 -1.12 -25.49 -6.93
N LYS A 214 -0.09 -24.86 -6.40
CA LYS A 214 -0.09 -23.41 -6.12
C LYS A 214 -0.21 -22.63 -7.45
N GLN A 215 -1.12 -21.66 -7.47
CA GLN A 215 -1.28 -20.71 -8.57
C GLN A 215 -0.34 -19.52 -8.46
#